data_b13cb0a3a5e6f7c416a666fe698cfb9f
#
_entry.id   b13cb0a3a5e6f7c416a666fe698cfb9f
#
_cell.length_a   1.000
_cell.length_b   1.000
_cell.length_c   1.000
_cell.angle_alpha   90.00
_cell.angle_beta   90.00
_cell.angle_gamma   90.00
#
_symmetry.space_group_name_H-M   'P 1'
#
loop_
_entity.id
_entity.type
_entity.pdbx_description
1 polymer ?
#
loop_
_entity_poly.entity_id
_entity_poly.type
_entity_poly.pdbx_seq_one_letter_code
_entity_poly.pdbx_strand_id
1 'polypeptide(L)'
;EIYGKKISSKFVKLKKERTFFEFEITKKALDMELPLLGICGGQQLLNVVLGGTLIQHIPDEIQSSINHEQENPRDQPSHIVKIKKSSNLYKITKTEKMFVNSAHHQSVDDLGKGLEVNSFTEDGVIEGIENPNQKFCIGVQWHPEFLIDDKDLEIFKALVESSRKN
;
A
#
# COMPACT_ATOMS: atom_id res chain seq x y z
N GLU A 1 15.74 -8.54 -4.27
CA GLU A 1 16.61 -9.53 -3.57
C GLU A 1 15.92 -10.12 -2.32
N ILE A 2 15.21 -9.32 -1.48
CA ILE A 2 14.61 -9.81 -0.22
C ILE A 2 13.50 -10.84 -0.49
N TYR A 3 12.76 -10.70 -1.57
CA TYR A 3 11.70 -11.64 -1.99
C TYR A 3 12.13 -12.58 -3.13
N GLY A 4 13.44 -12.78 -3.31
CA GLY A 4 13.99 -13.78 -4.22
C GLY A 4 13.98 -13.45 -5.73
N LYS A 5 13.38 -12.33 -6.14
CA LYS A 5 13.42 -11.89 -7.55
C LYS A 5 14.71 -11.12 -7.84
N LYS A 6 15.30 -11.34 -9.02
CA LYS A 6 16.41 -10.52 -9.54
C LYS A 6 15.86 -9.14 -9.93
N ILE A 7 16.71 -8.11 -9.89
CA ILE A 7 16.34 -6.78 -10.40
C ILE A 7 16.10 -6.91 -11.90
N SER A 8 14.88 -6.63 -12.33
CA SER A 8 14.42 -6.72 -13.73
C SER A 8 14.37 -5.36 -14.42
N SER A 9 14.32 -4.27 -13.65
CA SER A 9 14.22 -2.91 -14.20
C SER A 9 15.36 -2.01 -13.73
N LYS A 10 15.92 -1.20 -14.65
CA LYS A 10 16.95 -0.20 -14.36
C LYS A 10 16.46 0.94 -13.45
N PHE A 11 15.16 1.07 -13.29
CA PHE A 11 14.54 2.10 -12.43
C PHE A 11 14.53 1.72 -10.96
N VAL A 12 14.77 0.46 -10.62
CA VAL A 12 14.85 0.00 -9.22
C VAL A 12 16.10 0.54 -8.54
N LYS A 13 15.92 1.33 -7.49
CA LYS A 13 16.99 1.87 -6.66
C LYS A 13 16.91 1.26 -5.26
N LEU A 14 17.92 0.47 -4.89
CA LEU A 14 17.98 -0.16 -3.57
C LEU A 14 18.73 0.69 -2.56
N LYS A 15 18.12 0.92 -1.40
CA LYS A 15 18.76 1.49 -0.21
C LYS A 15 18.83 0.39 0.86
N LYS A 16 19.83 -0.48 0.78
CA LYS A 16 19.91 -1.74 1.54
C LYS A 16 19.75 -1.55 3.06
N GLU A 17 20.44 -0.59 3.65
CA GLU A 17 20.39 -0.32 5.10
C GLU A 17 18.99 0.09 5.55
N ARG A 18 18.37 1.03 4.82
CA ARG A 18 17.01 1.48 5.07
C ARG A 18 16.04 0.30 4.92
N THR A 19 16.13 -0.45 3.82
CA THR A 19 15.23 -1.57 3.56
C THR A 19 15.34 -2.65 4.64
N PHE A 20 16.57 -2.96 5.08
CA PHE A 20 16.78 -3.93 6.17
C PHE A 20 16.15 -3.46 7.48
N PHE A 21 16.40 -2.22 7.87
CA PHE A 21 15.81 -1.65 9.09
C PHE A 21 14.27 -1.65 9.05
N GLU A 22 13.69 -1.17 7.93
CA GLU A 22 12.24 -1.13 7.76
C GLU A 22 11.62 -2.53 7.72
N PHE A 23 12.33 -3.53 7.15
CA PHE A 23 11.92 -4.93 7.15
C PHE A 23 11.82 -5.50 8.56
N GLU A 24 12.88 -5.34 9.37
CA GLU A 24 12.92 -5.85 10.73
C GLU A 24 11.89 -5.17 11.65
N ILE A 25 11.70 -3.86 11.53
CA ILE A 25 10.72 -3.15 12.35
C ILE A 25 9.28 -3.53 11.96
N THR A 26 9.01 -3.70 10.66
CA THR A 26 7.68 -4.14 10.18
C THR A 26 7.40 -5.56 10.67
N LYS A 27 8.36 -6.48 10.55
CA LYS A 27 8.23 -7.84 11.08
C LYS A 27 7.94 -7.84 12.57
N LYS A 28 8.69 -7.05 13.33
CA LYS A 28 8.49 -6.95 14.79
C LYS A 28 7.12 -6.37 15.14
N ALA A 29 6.65 -5.36 14.42
CA ALA A 29 5.33 -4.80 14.63
C ALA A 29 4.21 -5.83 14.36
N LEU A 30 4.35 -6.64 13.31
CA LEU A 30 3.43 -7.72 12.98
C LEU A 30 3.43 -8.81 14.06
N ASP A 31 4.62 -9.25 14.54
CA ASP A 31 4.78 -10.25 15.60
C ASP A 31 4.15 -9.79 16.94
N MET A 32 4.14 -8.48 17.19
CA MET A 32 3.55 -7.86 18.37
C MET A 32 2.07 -7.46 18.17
N GLU A 33 1.49 -7.74 17.01
CA GLU A 33 0.13 -7.35 16.63
C GLU A 33 -0.15 -5.85 16.82
N LEU A 34 0.86 -5.01 16.61
CA LEU A 34 0.70 -3.56 16.70
C LEU A 34 -0.13 -3.05 15.51
N PRO A 35 -1.01 -2.06 15.73
CA PRO A 35 -1.69 -1.38 14.64
C PRO A 35 -0.68 -0.81 13.64
N LEU A 36 -0.83 -1.17 12.36
CA LEU A 36 0.14 -0.85 11.33
C LEU A 36 -0.54 -0.27 10.08
N LEU A 37 -0.07 0.90 9.67
CA LEU A 37 -0.42 1.54 8.40
C LEU A 37 0.81 1.61 7.51
N GLY A 38 0.79 0.88 6.40
CA GLY A 38 1.82 0.95 5.36
C GLY A 38 1.44 1.95 4.27
N ILE A 39 2.22 3.03 4.10
CA ILE A 39 1.97 4.05 3.08
C ILE A 39 2.99 3.89 1.95
N CYS A 40 2.55 3.80 0.70
CA CYS A 40 3.34 3.69 -0.52
C CYS A 40 4.39 2.57 -0.41
N GLY A 41 5.67 2.89 -0.26
CA GLY A 41 6.74 1.92 -0.01
C GLY A 41 6.50 1.07 1.25
N GLY A 42 5.76 1.57 2.24
CA GLY A 42 5.37 0.83 3.44
C GLY A 42 4.37 -0.29 3.13
N GLN A 43 3.41 -0.09 2.23
CA GLN A 43 2.53 -1.15 1.72
C GLN A 43 3.33 -2.23 1.00
N GLN A 44 4.23 -1.84 0.11
CA GLN A 44 5.07 -2.76 -0.65
C GLN A 44 5.94 -3.60 0.29
N LEU A 45 6.51 -2.95 1.30
CA LEU A 45 7.32 -3.62 2.30
C LEU A 45 6.50 -4.60 3.16
N LEU A 46 5.30 -4.22 3.58
CA LEU A 46 4.36 -5.09 4.29
C LEU A 46 4.10 -6.39 3.51
N ASN A 47 3.86 -6.25 2.20
CA ASN A 47 3.67 -7.40 1.31
C ASN A 47 4.91 -8.32 1.28
N VAL A 48 6.09 -7.73 1.11
CA VAL A 48 7.37 -8.46 1.03
C VAL A 48 7.73 -9.15 2.36
N VAL A 49 7.49 -8.50 3.50
CA VAL A 49 7.73 -9.08 4.83
C VAL A 49 6.90 -10.35 5.06
N LEU A 50 5.71 -10.39 4.49
CA LEU A 50 4.81 -11.55 4.54
C LEU A 50 5.00 -12.54 3.40
N GLY A 51 6.07 -12.39 2.60
CA GLY A 51 6.49 -13.32 1.55
C GLY A 51 5.90 -13.07 0.17
N GLY A 52 5.26 -11.93 -0.03
CA GLY A 52 4.75 -11.50 -1.34
C GLY A 52 5.84 -10.92 -2.25
N THR A 53 5.47 -10.60 -3.49
CA THR A 53 6.36 -10.06 -4.53
C THR A 53 5.89 -8.69 -5.02
N LEU A 54 6.74 -8.02 -5.80
CA LEU A 54 6.43 -6.72 -6.39
C LEU A 54 6.57 -6.74 -7.91
N ILE A 55 5.70 -6.01 -8.59
CA ILE A 55 5.92 -5.47 -9.92
C ILE A 55 7.00 -4.40 -9.77
N GLN A 56 8.14 -4.60 -10.43
CA GLN A 56 9.32 -3.74 -10.22
C GLN A 56 9.24 -2.43 -10.99
N HIS A 57 8.49 -2.40 -12.08
CA HIS A 57 8.22 -1.19 -12.85
C HIS A 57 6.91 -1.37 -13.63
N ILE A 58 5.87 -0.71 -13.17
CA ILE A 58 4.51 -0.85 -13.73
C ILE A 58 4.49 -0.66 -15.26
N PRO A 59 5.15 0.38 -15.85
CA PRO A 59 5.14 0.57 -17.29
C PRO A 59 5.82 -0.54 -18.11
N ASP A 60 6.69 -1.35 -17.51
CA ASP A 60 7.34 -2.47 -18.18
C ASP A 60 6.47 -3.74 -18.15
N GLU A 61 5.56 -3.85 -17.17
CA GLU A 61 4.81 -5.09 -16.89
C GLU A 61 3.30 -4.96 -17.15
N ILE A 62 2.74 -3.76 -17.04
CA ILE A 62 1.29 -3.49 -17.22
C ILE A 62 1.09 -2.44 -18.30
N GLN A 63 0.32 -2.81 -19.34
CA GLN A 63 -0.14 -1.85 -20.33
C GLN A 63 -1.31 -1.06 -19.76
N SER A 64 -1.06 0.18 -19.35
CA SER A 64 -2.05 1.04 -18.68
C SER A 64 -2.13 2.42 -19.33
N SER A 65 -3.32 3.02 -19.23
CA SER A 65 -3.55 4.44 -19.50
C SER A 65 -3.46 5.30 -18.22
N ILE A 66 -3.32 4.66 -17.05
CA ILE A 66 -3.19 5.35 -15.76
C ILE A 66 -1.69 5.60 -15.51
N ASN A 67 -1.33 6.86 -15.27
CA ASN A 67 0.01 7.20 -14.85
C ASN A 67 0.11 7.14 -13.33
N HIS A 68 0.77 6.08 -12.81
CA HIS A 68 0.97 5.88 -11.38
C HIS A 68 2.11 6.75 -10.80
N GLU A 69 2.86 7.43 -11.66
CA GLU A 69 3.84 8.45 -11.27
C GLU A 69 3.38 9.81 -11.82
N GLN A 70 2.39 10.42 -11.12
CA GLN A 70 1.70 11.62 -11.59
C GLN A 70 2.65 12.79 -11.90
N GLU A 71 2.35 13.54 -12.95
CA GLU A 71 3.11 14.73 -13.37
C GLU A 71 2.69 16.00 -12.64
N ASN A 72 1.41 16.06 -12.20
CA ASN A 72 0.88 17.18 -11.42
C ASN A 72 1.36 17.13 -9.95
N PRO A 73 1.27 18.23 -9.19
CA PRO A 73 1.66 18.26 -7.79
C PRO A 73 1.01 17.16 -6.95
N ARG A 74 1.76 16.59 -5.98
CA ARG A 74 1.31 15.47 -5.15
C ARG A 74 0.18 15.80 -4.17
N ASP A 75 -0.09 17.06 -3.95
CA ASP A 75 -1.24 17.58 -3.20
C ASP A 75 -2.51 17.71 -4.06
N GLN A 76 -2.50 17.12 -5.25
CA GLN A 76 -3.63 17.06 -6.18
C GLN A 76 -3.96 15.61 -6.53
N PRO A 77 -5.24 15.31 -6.85
CA PRO A 77 -5.65 13.96 -7.23
C PRO A 77 -5.05 13.56 -8.58
N SER A 78 -4.76 12.26 -8.72
CA SER A 78 -4.27 11.63 -9.95
C SER A 78 -5.34 10.73 -10.58
N HIS A 79 -5.79 9.73 -9.83
CA HIS A 79 -6.72 8.73 -10.32
C HIS A 79 -7.73 8.27 -9.24
N ILE A 80 -8.62 7.38 -9.65
CA ILE A 80 -9.62 6.77 -8.76
C ILE A 80 -9.18 5.37 -8.39
N VAL A 81 -9.21 5.05 -7.10
CA VAL A 81 -9.12 3.69 -6.59
C VAL A 81 -10.52 3.14 -6.29
N LYS A 82 -10.72 1.85 -6.59
CA LYS A 82 -11.93 1.08 -6.26
C LYS A 82 -11.68 0.30 -4.98
N ILE A 83 -12.54 0.47 -3.97
CA ILE A 83 -12.41 -0.16 -2.65
C ILE A 83 -13.39 -1.33 -2.56
N LYS A 84 -12.90 -2.49 -2.11
CA LYS A 84 -13.73 -3.69 -1.92
C LYS A 84 -14.66 -3.53 -0.72
N LYS A 85 -15.96 -3.75 -0.92
CA LYS A 85 -16.99 -3.67 0.15
C LYS A 85 -16.74 -4.58 1.35
N SER A 86 -16.07 -5.72 1.13
CA SER A 86 -15.75 -6.67 2.18
C SER A 86 -14.57 -6.24 3.07
N SER A 87 -13.79 -5.23 2.65
CA SER A 87 -12.54 -4.84 3.29
C SER A 87 -12.74 -4.02 4.58
N ASN A 88 -11.71 -4.03 5.44
CA ASN A 88 -11.65 -3.12 6.58
C ASN A 88 -11.47 -1.68 6.13
N LEU A 89 -10.74 -1.45 5.03
CA LEU A 89 -10.64 -0.12 4.43
C LEU A 89 -12.02 0.45 4.08
N TYR A 90 -12.93 -0.35 3.49
CA TYR A 90 -14.31 0.08 3.26
C TYR A 90 -15.06 0.37 4.55
N LYS A 91 -14.89 -0.45 5.60
CA LYS A 91 -15.54 -0.19 6.90
C LYS A 91 -15.11 1.14 7.52
N ILE A 92 -13.89 1.60 7.22
CA ILE A 92 -13.34 2.88 7.68
C ILE A 92 -13.85 4.02 6.81
N THR A 93 -13.65 3.93 5.50
CA THR A 93 -13.90 5.03 4.56
C THR A 93 -15.37 5.18 4.16
N LYS A 94 -16.18 4.12 4.27
CA LYS A 94 -17.59 4.05 3.88
C LYS A 94 -17.86 4.43 2.41
N THR A 95 -16.86 4.25 1.55
CA THR A 95 -16.99 4.54 0.11
C THR A 95 -16.37 3.43 -0.74
N GLU A 96 -16.91 3.23 -1.93
CA GLU A 96 -16.40 2.27 -2.92
C GLU A 96 -15.35 2.88 -3.84
N LYS A 97 -15.17 4.19 -3.80
CA LYS A 97 -14.22 4.92 -4.66
C LYS A 97 -13.64 6.11 -3.92
N MET A 98 -12.36 6.34 -4.12
CA MET A 98 -11.65 7.54 -3.65
C MET A 98 -10.82 8.13 -4.76
N PHE A 99 -10.70 9.45 -4.80
CA PHE A 99 -9.67 10.13 -5.56
C PHE A 99 -8.38 10.16 -4.76
N VAL A 100 -7.28 9.71 -5.35
CA VAL A 100 -5.99 9.60 -4.67
C VAL A 100 -4.89 10.25 -5.48
N ASN A 101 -3.82 10.67 -4.81
CA ASN A 101 -2.57 11.01 -5.47
C ASN A 101 -1.76 9.75 -5.80
N SER A 102 -0.74 9.87 -6.64
CA SER A 102 0.04 8.72 -7.07
C SER A 102 1.49 9.10 -7.35
N ALA A 103 2.41 8.44 -6.67
CA ALA A 103 3.84 8.72 -6.80
C ALA A 103 4.67 7.44 -6.68
N HIS A 104 4.31 6.43 -7.49
CA HIS A 104 4.98 5.13 -7.45
C HIS A 104 5.08 4.53 -8.85
N HIS A 105 6.18 3.85 -9.12
CA HIS A 105 6.39 3.06 -10.34
C HIS A 105 6.42 1.56 -10.07
N GLN A 106 6.31 1.15 -8.80
CA GLN A 106 6.22 -0.23 -8.34
C GLN A 106 4.87 -0.47 -7.70
N SER A 107 4.42 -1.72 -7.66
CA SER A 107 3.21 -2.12 -6.95
C SER A 107 3.34 -3.53 -6.38
N VAL A 108 2.38 -3.93 -5.56
CA VAL A 108 2.21 -5.32 -5.13
C VAL A 108 1.90 -6.20 -6.34
N ASP A 109 2.50 -7.39 -6.39
CA ASP A 109 2.28 -8.44 -7.37
C ASP A 109 1.61 -9.64 -6.69
N ASP A 110 2.35 -10.71 -6.37
CA ASP A 110 1.80 -11.78 -5.54
C ASP A 110 1.63 -11.33 -4.09
N LEU A 111 0.47 -11.64 -3.51
CA LEU A 111 0.19 -11.29 -2.12
C LEU A 111 0.99 -12.12 -1.12
N GLY A 112 1.48 -11.46 -0.08
CA GLY A 112 2.04 -12.10 1.10
C GLY A 112 0.98 -12.89 1.90
N LYS A 113 1.47 -13.79 2.75
CA LYS A 113 0.63 -14.70 3.53
C LYS A 113 -0.33 -13.94 4.43
N GLY A 114 -1.62 -14.25 4.31
CA GLY A 114 -2.68 -13.66 5.14
C GLY A 114 -3.12 -12.26 4.71
N LEU A 115 -2.57 -11.73 3.62
CA LEU A 115 -3.01 -10.46 3.05
C LEU A 115 -4.16 -10.65 2.06
N GLU A 116 -5.02 -9.64 2.00
CA GLU A 116 -6.09 -9.51 1.03
C GLU A 116 -6.01 -8.14 0.35
N VAL A 117 -6.41 -8.08 -0.93
CA VAL A 117 -6.54 -6.81 -1.64
C VAL A 117 -7.75 -6.06 -1.12
N ASN A 118 -7.57 -4.83 -0.66
CA ASN A 118 -8.65 -3.95 -0.23
C ASN A 118 -9.02 -2.89 -1.27
N SER A 119 -8.09 -2.49 -2.14
CA SER A 119 -8.36 -1.54 -3.21
C SER A 119 -7.46 -1.75 -4.44
N PHE A 120 -7.92 -1.29 -5.60
CA PHE A 120 -7.26 -1.45 -6.89
C PHE A 120 -7.74 -0.40 -7.90
N THR A 121 -6.96 -0.16 -8.94
CA THR A 121 -7.29 0.70 -10.09
C THR A 121 -7.94 -0.09 -11.23
N GLU A 122 -8.43 0.62 -12.24
CA GLU A 122 -9.12 0.01 -13.38
C GLU A 122 -8.20 -0.85 -14.25
N ASP A 123 -6.90 -0.53 -14.29
CA ASP A 123 -5.86 -1.32 -14.96
C ASP A 123 -5.38 -2.55 -14.16
N GLY A 124 -5.98 -2.78 -12.97
CA GLY A 124 -5.72 -3.93 -12.13
C GLY A 124 -4.54 -3.77 -11.16
N VAL A 125 -3.88 -2.61 -11.13
CA VAL A 125 -2.83 -2.35 -10.15
C VAL A 125 -3.41 -2.38 -8.74
N ILE A 126 -2.76 -3.12 -7.84
CA ILE A 126 -3.14 -3.20 -6.43
C ILE A 126 -2.75 -1.92 -5.72
N GLU A 127 -3.74 -1.19 -5.26
CA GLU A 127 -3.60 0.10 -4.57
C GLU A 127 -3.75 -0.02 -3.05
N GLY A 128 -4.20 -1.17 -2.57
CA GLY A 128 -4.29 -1.40 -1.15
C GLY A 128 -4.39 -2.87 -0.78
N ILE A 129 -3.80 -3.19 0.36
CA ILE A 129 -3.80 -4.53 0.97
C ILE A 129 -4.15 -4.42 2.45
N GLU A 130 -4.63 -5.51 3.05
CA GLU A 130 -4.87 -5.58 4.49
C GLU A 130 -4.71 -7.00 5.01
N ASN A 131 -4.39 -7.14 6.29
CA ASN A 131 -4.48 -8.41 6.99
C ASN A 131 -5.74 -8.42 7.86
N PRO A 132 -6.83 -9.10 7.43
CA PRO A 132 -8.10 -9.09 8.15
C PRO A 132 -8.04 -9.80 9.50
N ASN A 133 -7.01 -10.59 9.75
CA ASN A 133 -6.82 -11.33 11.00
C ASN A 133 -6.11 -10.51 12.09
N GLN A 134 -5.60 -9.32 11.75
CA GLN A 134 -5.00 -8.40 12.70
C GLN A 134 -5.95 -7.24 13.01
N LYS A 135 -5.85 -6.69 14.21
CA LYS A 135 -6.71 -5.61 14.71
C LYS A 135 -6.73 -4.39 13.79
N PHE A 136 -5.58 -3.98 13.29
CA PHE A 136 -5.41 -2.96 12.27
C PHE A 136 -4.09 -3.19 11.55
N CYS A 137 -4.16 -3.68 10.33
CA CYS A 137 -3.00 -3.87 9.47
C CYS A 137 -3.44 -3.56 8.03
N ILE A 138 -3.22 -2.33 7.60
CA ILE A 138 -3.67 -1.79 6.32
C ILE A 138 -2.48 -1.19 5.58
N GLY A 139 -2.36 -1.50 4.29
CA GLY A 139 -1.47 -0.85 3.35
C GLY A 139 -2.27 -0.08 2.32
N VAL A 140 -1.79 1.11 1.96
CA VAL A 140 -2.31 1.92 0.85
C VAL A 140 -1.15 2.40 -0.02
N GLN A 141 -1.34 2.41 -1.33
CA GLN A 141 -0.28 2.74 -2.27
C GLN A 141 -0.13 4.25 -2.49
N TRP A 142 -1.22 4.99 -2.33
CA TRP A 142 -1.21 6.45 -2.37
C TRP A 142 -0.66 7.07 -1.08
N HIS A 143 -0.63 8.37 -1.02
CA HIS A 143 -0.15 9.17 0.11
C HIS A 143 -1.32 9.88 0.82
N PRO A 144 -2.03 9.21 1.74
CA PRO A 144 -3.18 9.77 2.45
C PRO A 144 -2.82 10.96 3.33
N GLU A 145 -1.54 11.14 3.67
CA GLU A 145 -1.07 12.29 4.45
C GLU A 145 -1.25 13.64 3.76
N PHE A 146 -1.50 13.65 2.44
CA PHE A 146 -1.85 14.85 1.69
C PHE A 146 -3.33 15.23 1.80
N LEU A 147 -4.18 14.35 2.35
CA LEU A 147 -5.62 14.58 2.55
C LEU A 147 -6.34 15.02 1.26
N ILE A 148 -6.12 14.30 0.18
CA ILE A 148 -6.73 14.57 -1.13
C ILE A 148 -8.24 14.29 -1.09
N ASP A 149 -8.63 13.20 -0.43
CA ASP A 149 -10.01 12.84 -0.16
C ASP A 149 -10.30 12.99 1.33
N ASP A 150 -11.50 13.44 1.70
CA ASP A 150 -11.91 13.55 3.11
C ASP A 150 -11.80 12.22 3.87
N LYS A 151 -11.82 11.10 3.15
CA LYS A 151 -11.69 9.75 3.73
C LYS A 151 -10.26 9.38 4.13
N ASP A 152 -9.25 10.09 3.62
CA ASP A 152 -7.87 9.90 4.04
C ASP A 152 -7.70 10.11 5.55
N LEU A 153 -8.34 11.14 6.10
CA LEU A 153 -8.32 11.42 7.53
C LEU A 153 -8.93 10.29 8.37
N GLU A 154 -9.97 9.62 7.85
CA GLU A 154 -10.61 8.51 8.57
C GLU A 154 -9.67 7.30 8.73
N ILE A 155 -8.74 7.08 7.79
CA ILE A 155 -7.72 6.04 7.88
C ILE A 155 -6.81 6.30 9.10
N PHE A 156 -6.33 7.53 9.26
CA PHE A 156 -5.49 7.92 10.40
C PHE A 156 -6.25 7.86 11.73
N LYS A 157 -7.51 8.30 11.76
CA LYS A 157 -8.37 8.17 12.95
C LYS A 157 -8.53 6.71 13.38
N ALA A 158 -8.78 5.81 12.44
CA ALA A 158 -8.92 4.38 12.71
C ALA A 158 -7.63 3.77 13.27
N LEU A 159 -6.45 4.16 12.74
CA LEU A 159 -5.15 3.76 13.28
C LEU A 159 -4.99 4.20 14.74
N VAL A 160 -5.26 5.49 15.03
CA VAL A 160 -5.15 6.05 16.38
C VAL A 160 -6.11 5.38 17.36
N GLU A 161 -7.37 5.14 16.95
CA GLU A 161 -8.34 4.43 17.78
C GLU A 161 -7.92 2.99 18.07
N SER A 162 -7.38 2.29 17.07
CA SER A 162 -6.85 0.94 17.23
C SER A 162 -5.67 0.89 18.21
N SER A 163 -4.84 1.94 18.24
CA SER A 163 -3.71 2.04 19.16
C SER A 163 -4.10 2.32 20.62
N ARG A 164 -5.27 2.92 20.85
CA ARG A 164 -5.77 3.25 22.22
C ARG A 164 -6.44 2.07 22.94
N LYS A 165 -6.80 1.03 22.23
CA LYS A 165 -7.56 -0.12 22.76
C LYS A 165 -6.69 -1.30 23.20
N ASN A 166 -5.43 -1.05 23.50
CA ASN A 166 -4.52 -2.04 24.10
C ASN A 166 -4.43 -1.85 25.60
#